data_b7341ce32676a1ddae110309cb8e2baa
#
_entry.id   b7341ce32676a1ddae110309cb8e2baa
#
_cell.length_a   1.000
_cell.length_b   1.000
_cell.length_c   1.000
_cell.angle_alpha   90.00
_cell.angle_beta   90.00
_cell.angle_gamma   90.00
#
_symmetry.space_group_name_H-M   'P 1'
#
loop_
_entity.id
_entity.type
_entity.pdbx_description
1 polymer ?
#
loop_
_entity_poly.entity_id
_entity_poly.type
_entity_poly.pdbx_seq_one_letter_code
_entity_poly.pdbx_strand_id
1 'polypeptide(L)' 'MPNFIKTSFADTAEQLRKIGFCEVQSSDEKYTFINDIEKLEFNNDVIDRTKIKYSNMLCI' A
#
# COMPACT_ATOMS: atom_id res chain seq x y z
N MET A 1 -14.50 0.34 -5.69
CA MET A 1 -13.10 0.70 -5.53
C MET A 1 -12.46 -0.14 -4.44
N PRO A 2 -11.21 -0.56 -4.60
CA PRO A 2 -10.53 -1.29 -3.54
C PRO A 2 -10.26 -0.40 -2.34
N ASN A 3 -10.44 -0.97 -1.16
CA ASN A 3 -10.26 -0.25 0.09
C ASN A 3 -8.85 -0.32 0.64
N PHE A 4 -8.09 -1.30 0.18
CA PHE A 4 -6.75 -1.56 0.73
C PHE A 4 -5.73 -1.76 -0.36
N ILE A 5 -4.50 -1.38 -0.04
CA ILE A 5 -3.34 -1.65 -0.87
C ILE A 5 -2.47 -2.66 -0.13
N LYS A 6 -2.07 -3.70 -0.83
CA LYS A 6 -1.20 -4.73 -0.26
C LYS A 6 0.11 -4.82 -1.05
N THR A 7 1.19 -5.02 -0.34
CA THR A 7 2.49 -5.24 -0.96
C THR A 7 3.27 -6.27 -0.17
N SER A 8 4.10 -7.04 -0.86
CA SER A 8 5.01 -7.98 -0.22
C SER A 8 6.45 -7.47 -0.19
N PHE A 9 6.67 -6.24 -0.66
CA PHE A 9 8.01 -5.66 -0.71
C PHE A 9 8.19 -4.67 0.43
N ALA A 10 9.21 -4.93 1.27
CA ALA A 10 9.48 -4.06 2.40
C ALA A 10 9.83 -2.64 1.97
N ASP A 11 10.58 -2.50 0.89
CA ASP A 11 10.96 -1.19 0.38
C ASP A 11 9.73 -0.37 -0.03
N THR A 12 8.79 -1.02 -0.71
CA THR A 12 7.56 -0.37 -1.12
C THR A 12 6.71 0.02 0.10
N ALA A 13 6.64 -0.87 1.09
CA ALA A 13 5.92 -0.58 2.31
C ALA A 13 6.51 0.62 3.04
N GLU A 14 7.83 0.71 3.07
CA GLU A 14 8.51 1.85 3.67
C GLU A 14 8.18 3.15 2.95
N GLN A 15 8.17 3.12 1.63
CA GLN A 15 7.80 4.28 0.84
C GLN A 15 6.36 4.71 1.14
N LEU A 16 5.45 3.77 1.23
CA LEU A 16 4.07 4.09 1.54
C LEU A 16 3.95 4.75 2.91
N ARG A 17 4.70 4.27 3.89
CA ARG A 17 4.70 4.90 5.22
C ARG A 17 5.25 6.32 5.18
N LYS A 18 6.30 6.54 4.43
CA LYS A 18 6.92 7.87 4.31
C LYS A 18 5.98 8.87 3.67
N ILE A 19 5.21 8.41 2.70
CA ILE A 19 4.24 9.26 2.03
C ILE A 19 3.09 9.63 2.97
N GLY A 20 2.78 8.76 3.91
CA GLY A 20 1.73 9.01 4.87
C GLY A 20 0.55 8.06 4.78
N PHE A 21 0.71 6.94 4.08
CA PHE A 21 -0.32 5.92 4.06
C PHE A 21 -0.46 5.29 5.43
N CYS A 22 -1.69 4.95 5.78
CA CYS A 22 -2.00 4.34 7.06
C CYS A 22 -1.88 2.82 6.94
N GLU A 23 -0.93 2.25 7.67
CA GLU A 23 -0.78 0.81 7.70
C GLU A 23 -1.81 0.22 8.67
N VAL A 24 -2.61 -0.73 8.19
CA VAL A 24 -3.67 -1.33 8.98
C VAL A 24 -3.36 -2.75 9.40
N GLN A 25 -2.48 -3.42 8.67
CA GLN A 25 -2.09 -4.78 8.99
C GLN A 25 -0.73 -5.08 8.40
N SER A 26 0.09 -5.82 9.14
CA SER A 26 1.36 -6.29 8.62
C SER A 26 1.59 -7.71 9.09
N SER A 27 2.18 -8.51 8.22
CA SER A 27 2.61 -9.86 8.55
C SER A 27 4.01 -10.05 7.99
N ASP A 28 4.56 -11.24 8.19
CA ASP A 28 5.96 -11.49 7.84
C ASP A 28 6.29 -11.19 6.38
N GLU A 29 5.35 -11.36 5.48
CA GLU A 29 5.61 -11.20 4.07
C GLU A 29 4.67 -10.23 3.37
N LYS A 30 3.72 -9.66 4.10
CA LYS A 30 2.72 -8.79 3.48
C LYS A 30 2.42 -7.59 4.35
N TYR A 31 2.22 -6.46 3.69
CA TYR A 31 1.90 -5.21 4.34
C TYR A 31 0.61 -4.68 3.73
N THR A 32 -0.33 -4.27 4.57
CA THR A 32 -1.62 -3.77 4.12
C THR A 32 -1.81 -2.32 4.58
N PHE A 33 -2.15 -1.46 3.64
CA PHE A 33 -2.37 -0.05 3.89
C PHE A 33 -3.75 0.36 3.39
N ILE A 34 -4.27 1.46 3.93
CA ILE A 34 -5.51 2.03 3.42
C ILE A 34 -5.22 2.67 2.07
N ASN A 35 -6.08 2.37 1.09
CA ASN A 35 -5.96 2.94 -0.24
C ASN A 35 -6.38 4.41 -0.22
N ASP A 36 -5.40 5.29 -0.30
CA ASP A 36 -5.63 6.71 -0.40
C ASP A 36 -5.34 7.14 -1.83
N ILE A 37 -6.40 7.30 -2.61
CA ILE A 37 -6.28 7.58 -4.03
C ILE A 37 -5.56 8.90 -4.28
N GLU A 38 -5.83 9.92 -3.47
CA GLU A 38 -5.18 11.21 -3.62
C GLU A 38 -3.67 11.10 -3.44
N LYS A 39 -3.25 10.36 -2.42
CA LYS A 39 -1.82 10.17 -2.18
C LYS A 39 -1.18 9.32 -3.27
N LEU A 40 -1.91 8.33 -3.78
CA LEU A 40 -1.41 7.52 -4.88
C LEU A 40 -1.16 8.35 -6.13
N GLU A 41 -2.09 9.20 -6.49
CA GLU A 41 -1.95 10.05 -7.66
C GLU A 41 -0.83 11.07 -7.49
N PHE A 42 -0.74 11.66 -6.30
CA PHE A 42 0.28 12.66 -6.01
C PHE A 42 1.69 12.08 -6.05
N ASN A 43 1.82 10.81 -5.68
CA ASN A 43 3.12 10.15 -5.58
C ASN A 43 3.29 9.06 -6.63
N ASN A 44 2.64 9.24 -7.76
CA ASN A 44 2.64 8.24 -8.83
C ASN A 44 4.05 7.89 -9.32
N ASP A 45 4.96 8.87 -9.31
CA ASP A 45 6.33 8.65 -9.75
C ASP A 45 7.18 7.92 -8.72
N VAL A 46 6.77 7.96 -7.45
CA VAL A 46 7.53 7.37 -6.37
C VAL A 46 7.10 5.92 -6.13
N ILE A 47 5.80 5.67 -6.23
CA ILE A 47 5.24 4.36 -5.93
C ILE A 47 5.27 3.48 -7.18
N ASP A 48 5.88 2.32 -7.05
CA ASP A 48 5.88 1.33 -8.12
C ASP A 48 4.61 0.51 -8.05
N ARG A 49 3.67 0.81 -8.94
CA ARG A 49 2.36 0.14 -8.93
C ARG A 49 2.44 -1.34 -9.27
N THR A 50 3.53 -1.78 -9.89
CA THR A 50 3.70 -3.20 -10.19
C THR A 50 3.99 -4.00 -8.93
N LYS A 51 4.39 -3.34 -7.86
CA LYS A 51 4.73 -4.00 -6.61
C LYS A 51 3.60 -3.94 -5.58
N ILE A 52 2.47 -3.33 -5.93
CA ILE A 52 1.32 -3.25 -5.04
C ILE A 52 0.13 -3.94 -5.66
N LYS A 53 -0.79 -4.38 -4.81
CA LYS A 53 -2.05 -4.97 -5.24
C LYS A 53 -3.18 -4.30 -4.49
N TYR A 54 -4.32 -4.21 -5.16
CA TYR A 54 -5.51 -3.64 -4.55
C TYR A 54 -6.40 -4.75 -4.03
N SER A 55 -7.04 -4.49 -2.90
CA SER A 55 -7.94 -5.48 -2.30
C SER A 55 -9.05 -4.78 -1.54
N ASN A 56 -10.22 -5.40 -1.54
CA ASN A 56 -11.35 -4.97 -0.72
C ASN A 56 -11.39 -5.69 0.62
N MET A 57 -10.52 -6.67 0.81
CA MET A 57 -10.51 -7.48 2.01
C MET A 57 -9.25 -7.21 2.83
N LEU A 58 -9.45 -6.96 4.11
CA LEU A 58 -8.34 -6.81 5.04
C LEU A 58 -7.68 -8.15 5.32
N CYS A 59 -8.46 -9.18 5.39
CA CYS A 59 -7.95 -10.51 5.73
C CYS A 59 -7.13 -11.10 4.60
N ILE A 60 -6.16 -11.84 4.97
CA ILE A 60 -5.25 -12.52 4.07
C ILE A 60 -5.89 -13.78 3.51
#